data_5b1d79f4edea80f6ab512580655dd9c1
#
_entry.id   5b1d79f4edea80f6ab512580655dd9c1
#
_cell.length_a   1.000
_cell.length_b   1.000
_cell.length_c   1.000
_cell.angle_alpha   90.00
_cell.angle_beta   90.00
_cell.angle_gamma   90.00
#
_symmetry.space_group_name_H-M   'P 1'
#
loop_
_entity.id
_entity.type
_entity.pdbx_description
1 polymer ?
#
loop_
_entity_poly.entity_id
_entity_poly.type
_entity_poly.pdbx_seq_one_letter_code
_entity_poly.pdbx_strand_id
1 'polypeptide(L)'
;MKTEELTIKYPCGFEHAVHLSKDEMERHIRLMAALKMFELGKVSSGKAAELAGMSRIEFIETCGRYRINVFNYMPEELEKEIKSDLESAEGLTDQ
;
A
#
# COMPACT_ATOMS: atom_id res chain seq x y z
N MET A 1 -7.50 2.25 -17.57
CA MET A 1 -6.87 3.38 -16.87
C MET A 1 -5.50 3.64 -17.49
N LYS A 2 -5.20 4.89 -17.74
CA LYS A 2 -3.89 5.24 -18.29
C LYS A 2 -2.84 5.23 -17.19
N THR A 3 -1.69 4.62 -17.48
CA THR A 3 -0.56 4.64 -16.57
C THR A 3 0.57 5.45 -17.17
N GLU A 4 1.36 6.07 -16.34
CA GLU A 4 2.53 6.80 -16.74
C GLU A 4 3.75 6.10 -16.16
N GLU A 5 4.90 6.29 -16.78
CA GLU A 5 6.12 5.67 -16.29
C GLU A 5 7.04 6.72 -15.67
N LEU A 6 7.73 6.30 -14.63
CA LEU A 6 8.72 7.12 -13.94
C LEU A 6 10.01 6.31 -13.87
N THR A 7 11.11 6.92 -14.32
CA THR A 7 12.40 6.25 -14.26
C THR A 7 13.14 6.65 -12.99
N ILE A 8 13.55 5.64 -12.23
CA ILE A 8 14.30 5.84 -10.99
C ILE A 8 15.72 5.32 -11.19
N LYS A 9 16.69 6.16 -10.85
CA LYS A 9 18.11 5.78 -10.88
C LYS A 9 18.50 5.22 -9.52
N TYR A 10 19.30 4.16 -9.52
CA TYR A 10 19.76 3.55 -8.29
C TYR A 10 21.19 3.01 -8.47
N PRO A 11 21.92 2.80 -7.37
CA PRO A 11 23.30 2.29 -7.45
C PRO A 11 23.37 0.92 -8.11
N CYS A 12 24.37 0.70 -8.96
CA CYS A 12 24.56 -0.58 -9.61
C CYS A 12 24.68 -1.70 -8.59
N GLY A 13 23.92 -2.79 -8.79
CA GLY A 13 23.96 -3.94 -7.92
C GLY A 13 23.14 -3.82 -6.65
N PHE A 14 22.38 -2.75 -6.49
CA PHE A 14 21.56 -2.55 -5.30
C PHE A 14 20.54 -3.68 -5.11
N GLU A 15 19.98 -4.22 -6.19
CA GLU A 15 19.03 -5.33 -6.13
C GLU A 15 19.65 -6.57 -5.48
N HIS A 16 20.94 -6.76 -5.60
CA HIS A 16 21.65 -7.87 -4.94
C HIS A 16 21.76 -7.64 -3.44
N ALA A 17 21.99 -6.39 -3.04
CA ALA A 17 22.08 -6.04 -1.62
C ALA A 17 20.79 -6.31 -0.86
N VAL A 18 19.64 -6.13 -1.51
CA VAL A 18 18.34 -6.37 -0.89
C VAL A 18 17.75 -7.74 -1.25
N HIS A 19 18.51 -8.57 -2.00
CA HIS A 19 18.09 -9.91 -2.40
C HIS A 19 16.79 -9.96 -3.18
N LEU A 20 16.59 -8.99 -4.07
CA LEU A 20 15.38 -8.90 -4.90
C LEU A 20 15.78 -8.89 -6.37
N SER A 21 14.89 -9.39 -7.24
CA SER A 21 15.03 -9.18 -8.68
C SER A 21 14.67 -7.73 -8.98
N LYS A 22 14.95 -7.26 -10.20
CA LYS A 22 14.58 -5.90 -10.60
C LYS A 22 13.08 -5.67 -10.55
N ASP A 23 12.30 -6.66 -10.98
CA ASP A 23 10.84 -6.56 -10.94
C ASP A 23 10.31 -6.51 -9.50
N GLU A 24 10.87 -7.35 -8.63
CA GLU A 24 10.52 -7.36 -7.22
C GLU A 24 10.92 -6.04 -6.57
N MET A 25 12.08 -5.51 -6.91
CA MET A 25 12.55 -4.24 -6.36
C MET A 25 11.64 -3.09 -6.80
N GLU A 26 11.22 -3.08 -8.06
CA GLU A 26 10.27 -2.07 -8.54
C GLU A 26 8.99 -2.08 -7.73
N ARG A 27 8.40 -3.26 -7.54
CA ARG A 27 7.18 -3.40 -6.75
C ARG A 27 7.39 -2.98 -5.32
N HIS A 28 8.53 -3.32 -4.75
CA HIS A 28 8.85 -2.98 -3.38
C HIS A 28 9.02 -1.46 -3.19
N ILE A 29 9.70 -0.81 -4.12
CA ILE A 29 9.86 0.65 -4.10
C ILE A 29 8.49 1.33 -4.18
N ARG A 30 7.62 0.84 -5.06
CA ARG A 30 6.27 1.40 -5.20
C ARG A 30 5.47 1.23 -3.92
N LEU A 31 5.56 0.06 -3.29
CA LEU A 31 4.87 -0.20 -2.03
C LEU A 31 5.40 0.70 -0.91
N MET A 32 6.72 0.80 -0.76
CA MET A 32 7.30 1.64 0.28
C MET A 32 6.92 3.10 0.09
N ALA A 33 6.95 3.58 -1.16
CA ALA A 33 6.54 4.95 -1.46
C ALA A 33 5.06 5.17 -1.12
N ALA A 34 4.20 4.23 -1.50
CA ALA A 34 2.77 4.32 -1.21
C ALA A 34 2.50 4.37 0.28
N LEU A 35 3.15 3.50 1.04
CA LEU A 35 2.99 3.45 2.50
C LEU A 35 3.41 4.77 3.15
N LYS A 36 4.55 5.30 2.75
CA LYS A 36 5.06 6.53 3.36
C LYS A 36 4.24 7.75 2.97
N MET A 37 3.85 7.85 1.70
CA MET A 37 3.01 8.96 1.26
C MET A 37 1.65 8.94 1.95
N PHE A 38 1.10 7.75 2.16
CA PHE A 38 -0.15 7.60 2.89
C PHE A 38 0.04 7.99 4.35
N GLU A 39 1.10 7.50 4.99
CA GLU A 39 1.42 7.83 6.38
C GLU A 39 1.56 9.34 6.58
N LEU A 40 2.17 10.02 5.62
CA LEU A 40 2.36 11.48 5.67
C LEU A 40 1.09 12.27 5.29
N GLY A 41 0.02 11.58 4.95
CA GLY A 41 -1.24 12.22 4.58
C GLY A 41 -1.24 12.85 3.19
N LYS A 42 -0.30 12.46 2.32
CA LYS A 42 -0.18 13.02 0.97
C LYS A 42 -1.16 12.41 -0.02
N VAL A 43 -1.59 11.19 0.21
CA VAL A 43 -2.54 10.49 -0.67
C VAL A 43 -3.53 9.71 0.16
N SER A 44 -4.70 9.44 -0.43
CA SER A 44 -5.72 8.58 0.20
C SER A 44 -5.26 7.12 0.14
N SER A 45 -5.92 6.27 0.93
CA SER A 45 -5.63 4.83 0.90
C SER A 45 -5.89 4.22 -0.49
N GLY A 46 -6.94 4.70 -1.18
CA GLY A 46 -7.23 4.24 -2.54
C GLY A 46 -6.13 4.57 -3.52
N LYS A 47 -5.62 5.81 -3.48
CA LYS A 47 -4.54 6.24 -4.36
C LYS A 47 -3.23 5.53 -4.04
N ALA A 48 -2.95 5.34 -2.75
CA ALA A 48 -1.76 4.60 -2.32
C ALA A 48 -1.83 3.15 -2.81
N ALA A 49 -3.00 2.52 -2.69
CA ALA A 49 -3.20 1.16 -3.17
C ALA A 49 -2.97 1.04 -4.67
N GLU A 50 -3.45 2.02 -5.44
CA GLU A 50 -3.21 2.06 -6.89
C GLU A 50 -1.71 2.08 -7.20
N LEU A 51 -0.95 2.93 -6.51
CA LEU A 51 0.51 3.00 -6.70
C LEU A 51 1.16 1.67 -6.36
N ALA A 52 0.73 1.04 -5.28
CA ALA A 52 1.28 -0.24 -4.83
C ALA A 52 0.83 -1.42 -5.69
N GLY A 53 -0.15 -1.23 -6.56
CA GLY A 53 -0.66 -2.29 -7.43
C GLY A 53 -1.50 -3.31 -6.70
N MET A 54 -2.23 -2.90 -5.67
CA MET A 54 -3.05 -3.81 -4.87
C MET A 54 -4.42 -3.18 -4.58
N SER A 55 -5.35 -3.97 -4.07
CA SER A 55 -6.66 -3.48 -3.68
C SER A 55 -6.53 -2.63 -2.43
N ARG A 56 -7.55 -1.80 -2.15
CA ARG A 56 -7.58 -0.97 -0.95
C ARG A 56 -7.50 -1.83 0.32
N ILE A 57 -8.22 -2.95 0.34
CA ILE A 57 -8.21 -3.85 1.49
C ILE A 57 -6.82 -4.46 1.71
N GLU A 58 -6.19 -4.93 0.64
CA GLU A 58 -4.84 -5.47 0.72
C GLU A 58 -3.85 -4.41 1.22
N PHE A 59 -4.01 -3.18 0.74
CA PHE A 59 -3.16 -2.08 1.17
C PHE A 59 -3.31 -1.80 2.66
N ILE A 60 -4.56 -1.77 3.15
CA ILE A 60 -4.85 -1.56 4.57
C ILE A 60 -4.22 -2.66 5.43
N GLU A 61 -4.34 -3.92 5.00
CA GLU A 61 -3.70 -5.03 5.69
C GLU A 61 -2.18 -4.89 5.71
N THR A 62 -1.61 -4.44 4.61
CA THR A 62 -0.17 -4.20 4.50
C THR A 62 0.27 -3.09 5.44
N CYS A 63 -0.52 -2.02 5.56
CA CYS A 63 -0.27 -0.96 6.54
C CYS A 63 -0.14 -1.53 7.95
N GLY A 64 -1.00 -2.47 8.30
CA GLY A 64 -0.95 -3.13 9.61
C GLY A 64 0.38 -3.86 9.84
N ARG A 65 0.90 -4.53 8.80
CA ARG A 65 2.19 -5.22 8.90
C ARG A 65 3.35 -4.25 9.13
N TYR A 66 3.24 -3.03 8.59
CA TYR A 66 4.26 -2.01 8.75
C TYR A 66 3.96 -1.04 9.88
N ARG A 67 2.95 -1.37 10.70
CA ARG A 67 2.56 -0.59 11.89
C ARG A 67 2.16 0.85 11.59
N ILE A 68 1.50 1.06 10.46
CA ILE A 68 0.96 2.35 10.07
C ILE A 68 -0.51 2.40 10.51
N ASN A 69 -0.86 3.38 11.33
CA ASN A 69 -2.24 3.53 11.79
C ASN A 69 -3.09 4.16 10.70
N VAL A 70 -3.93 3.34 10.09
CA VAL A 70 -4.78 3.74 8.97
C VAL A 70 -5.84 4.76 9.36
N PHE A 71 -6.41 4.59 10.54
CA PHE A 71 -7.58 5.37 10.96
C PHE A 71 -7.27 6.82 11.34
N ASN A 72 -6.01 7.14 11.56
CA ASN A 72 -5.59 8.51 11.86
C ASN A 72 -5.50 9.40 10.62
N TYR A 73 -5.53 8.81 9.42
CA TYR A 73 -5.22 9.51 8.17
C TYR A 73 -6.36 9.47 7.16
N MET A 74 -7.57 9.03 7.57
CA MET A 74 -8.70 8.89 6.67
C MET A 74 -9.90 9.70 7.12
N PRO A 75 -10.72 10.19 6.18
CA PRO A 75 -12.02 10.77 6.53
C PRO A 75 -12.86 9.73 7.27
N GLU A 76 -13.68 10.19 8.20
CA GLU A 76 -14.52 9.33 9.03
C GLU A 76 -15.39 8.37 8.19
N GLU A 77 -15.99 8.88 7.13
CA GLU A 77 -16.85 8.07 6.26
C GLU A 77 -16.09 6.91 5.63
N LEU A 78 -14.87 7.17 5.16
CA LEU A 78 -14.04 6.15 4.54
C LEU A 78 -13.59 5.14 5.59
N GLU A 79 -13.26 5.61 6.80
CA GLU A 79 -12.88 4.75 7.91
C GLU A 79 -13.99 3.74 8.23
N LYS A 80 -15.24 4.20 8.31
CA LYS A 80 -16.39 3.35 8.55
C LYS A 80 -16.58 2.31 7.46
N GLU A 81 -16.42 2.73 6.22
CA GLU A 81 -16.54 1.83 5.07
C GLU A 81 -15.51 0.71 5.11
N ILE A 82 -14.28 1.05 5.41
CA ILE A 82 -13.19 0.07 5.50
C ILE A 82 -13.40 -0.88 6.67
N LYS A 83 -13.81 -0.38 7.82
CA LYS A 83 -14.13 -1.21 8.97
C LYS A 83 -15.22 -2.21 8.64
N SER A 84 -16.27 -1.76 7.97
CA SER A 84 -17.37 -2.63 7.57
C SER A 84 -16.89 -3.73 6.64
N ASP A 85 -16.05 -3.39 5.67
CA ASP A 85 -15.49 -4.38 4.74
C ASP A 85 -14.63 -5.41 5.46
N LEU A 86 -13.81 -4.97 6.40
CA LEU A 86 -12.95 -5.87 7.18
C LEU A 86 -13.77 -6.78 8.10
N GLU A 87 -14.79 -6.23 8.74
CA GLU A 87 -15.69 -7.01 9.59
C GLU A 87 -16.43 -8.08 8.79
N SER A 88 -16.87 -7.72 7.58
CA SER A 88 -17.53 -8.69 6.70
C SER A 88 -16.59 -9.82 6.32
N ALA A 89 -15.33 -9.51 6.03
CA ALA A 89 -14.32 -10.53 5.70
C ALA A 89 -14.06 -11.46 6.89
N GLU A 90 -13.96 -10.90 8.10
CA GLU A 90 -13.77 -11.68 9.32
C GLU A 90 -14.98 -12.59 9.59
N GLY A 91 -16.18 -12.07 9.39
CA GLY A 91 -17.40 -12.85 9.55
C GLY A 91 -17.45 -14.05 8.62
N LEU A 92 -16.93 -13.91 7.41
CA LEU A 92 -16.87 -15.00 6.44
C LEU A 92 -15.86 -16.07 6.85
N THR A 93 -14.77 -15.70 7.50
CA THR A 93 -13.73 -16.65 7.91
C THR A 93 -14.11 -17.41 9.19
N ASP A 94 -14.98 -16.86 10.01
CA ASP A 94 -15.40 -17.48 11.26
C ASP A 94 -16.46 -18.58 11.05
N GLN A 95 -16.92 -18.75 9.84
CA GLN A 95 -17.88 -19.78 9.50
C GLN A 95 -17.18 -20.96 8.82
#